data_eb076326be9777121e107581db942d75
#
_entry.id   eb076326be9777121e107581db942d75
#
_cell.length_a   1.000
_cell.length_b   1.000
_cell.length_c   1.000
_cell.angle_alpha   90.00
_cell.angle_beta   90.00
_cell.angle_gamma   90.00
#
_symmetry.space_group_name_H-M   'P 1'
#
loop_
_entity.id
_entity.type
_entity.pdbx_description
1 polymer ?
#
loop_
_entity_poly.entity_id
_entity_poly.type
_entity_poly.pdbx_seq_one_letter_code
_entity_poly.pdbx_strand_id
1 'polypeptide(L)'
;TAGELCYILADEDSDWVYVESGDVRGFAEKKYLKSDAETKAQVTERGADSYSVADENMDPEDNKALYYTLTSTKEGTPSGEIRQSMIEYASQFVGNPYVWGGTSLTNGADCSGFVQQIYKAYGYDLPRVAEDQSQYGTKIPVEDAQPGDLIFYAKNGYVYHVVMYAGDGKTIEAANEDAGIIYGTVYNKDAVWATRILDDHYTVAGGGIGTVNATEEMYG
;
A
#
# COMPACT_ATOMS: atom_id res chain seq x y z
N THR A 1 -4.70 16.15 14.86
CA THR A 1 -4.94 17.58 15.14
C THR A 1 -5.21 18.35 13.84
N ALA A 2 -5.79 19.55 13.90
CA ALA A 2 -6.02 20.35 12.69
C ALA A 2 -4.68 20.76 12.05
N GLY A 3 -4.52 20.48 10.76
CA GLY A 3 -3.30 20.76 10.01
C GLY A 3 -2.32 19.59 9.90
N GLU A 4 -2.62 18.47 10.54
CA GLU A 4 -1.85 17.23 10.37
C GLU A 4 -2.14 16.60 9.01
N LEU A 5 -1.11 15.96 8.45
CA LEU A 5 -1.24 15.14 7.27
C LEU A 5 -1.88 13.80 7.63
N CYS A 6 -2.88 13.42 6.87
CA CYS A 6 -3.42 12.07 6.89
C CYS A 6 -3.69 11.57 5.47
N TYR A 7 -3.65 10.26 5.31
CA TYR A 7 -3.95 9.58 4.06
C TYR A 7 -5.28 8.84 4.19
N ILE A 8 -6.15 9.01 3.21
CA ILE A 8 -7.42 8.28 3.17
C ILE A 8 -7.13 6.89 2.65
N LEU A 9 -7.30 5.90 3.51
CA LEU A 9 -7.07 4.48 3.21
C LEU A 9 -8.31 3.83 2.59
N ALA A 10 -9.50 4.26 3.02
CA ALA A 10 -10.76 3.84 2.45
C ALA A 10 -11.82 4.94 2.55
N ASP A 11 -12.63 5.05 1.50
CA ASP A 11 -13.78 5.93 1.41
C ASP A 11 -14.96 5.15 0.83
N GLU A 12 -15.87 4.69 1.67
CA GLU A 12 -16.99 3.80 1.34
C GLU A 12 -18.33 4.55 1.31
N ASP A 13 -18.43 5.66 0.61
CA ASP A 13 -19.67 6.44 0.47
C ASP A 13 -20.42 6.73 1.80
N SER A 14 -19.66 6.77 2.90
CA SER A 14 -20.18 7.14 4.23
C SER A 14 -19.73 8.55 4.62
N ASP A 15 -20.24 9.06 5.72
CA ASP A 15 -19.73 10.30 6.33
C ASP A 15 -18.38 10.11 7.02
N TRP A 16 -17.89 8.90 7.06
CA TRP A 16 -16.63 8.48 7.68
C TRP A 16 -15.67 7.90 6.65
N VAL A 17 -14.39 8.16 6.84
CA VAL A 17 -13.29 7.57 6.09
C VAL A 17 -12.30 6.93 7.05
N TYR A 18 -11.67 5.87 6.59
CA TYR A 18 -10.55 5.25 7.29
C TYR A 18 -9.26 5.93 6.87
N VAL A 19 -8.48 6.41 7.82
CA VAL A 19 -7.29 7.21 7.57
C VAL A 19 -6.07 6.69 8.32
N GLU A 20 -4.88 7.03 7.79
CA GLU A 20 -3.58 6.89 8.46
C GLU A 20 -2.95 8.25 8.63
N SER A 21 -2.40 8.54 9.81
CA SER A 21 -1.58 9.71 10.09
C SER A 21 -0.44 9.29 11.02
N GLY A 22 0.80 9.37 10.54
CA GLY A 22 1.92 8.80 11.29
C GLY A 22 1.72 7.31 11.57
N ASP A 23 1.83 6.91 12.82
CA ASP A 23 1.65 5.53 13.26
C ASP A 23 0.20 5.21 13.66
N VAL A 24 -0.71 6.19 13.55
CA VAL A 24 -2.12 6.04 13.97
C VAL A 24 -3.00 5.76 12.76
N ARG A 25 -3.85 4.74 12.88
CA ARG A 25 -4.94 4.45 11.95
C ARG A 25 -6.28 4.56 12.67
N GLY A 26 -7.30 5.07 11.99
CA GLY A 26 -8.61 5.21 12.58
C GLY A 26 -9.64 5.79 11.62
N PHE A 27 -10.85 6.00 12.13
CA PHE A 27 -11.93 6.63 11.38
C PHE A 27 -12.01 8.12 11.68
N ALA A 28 -12.18 8.92 10.62
CA ALA A 28 -12.43 10.34 10.71
C ALA A 28 -13.69 10.72 9.93
N GLU A 29 -14.46 11.68 10.43
CA GLU A 29 -15.57 12.23 9.65
C GLU A 29 -15.04 13.10 8.50
N LYS A 30 -15.53 12.88 7.28
CA LYS A 30 -15.16 13.62 6.06
C LYS A 30 -15.19 15.14 6.24
N LYS A 31 -16.15 15.65 7.01
CA LYS A 31 -16.32 17.09 7.25
C LYS A 31 -15.12 17.77 7.89
N TYR A 32 -14.23 17.01 8.55
CA TYR A 32 -13.00 17.51 9.18
C TYR A 32 -11.76 17.38 8.29
N LEU A 33 -11.90 16.78 7.11
CA LEU A 33 -10.80 16.53 6.20
C LEU A 33 -10.89 17.46 4.98
N LYS A 34 -9.71 17.84 4.47
CA LYS A 34 -9.56 18.45 3.16
C LYS A 34 -8.85 17.46 2.26
N SER A 35 -9.52 16.99 1.22
CA SER A 35 -8.99 16.01 0.26
C SER A 35 -9.21 16.42 -1.19
N ASP A 36 -9.47 17.70 -1.44
CA ASP A 36 -9.61 18.23 -2.78
C ASP A 36 -8.29 18.25 -3.56
N ALA A 37 -8.38 18.45 -4.87
CA ALA A 37 -7.22 18.45 -5.76
C ALA A 37 -6.20 19.55 -5.39
N GLU A 38 -6.67 20.70 -4.87
CA GLU A 38 -5.80 21.79 -4.45
C GLU A 38 -4.98 21.39 -3.23
N THR A 39 -5.61 20.79 -2.23
CA THR A 39 -4.94 20.28 -1.02
C THR A 39 -3.91 19.20 -1.37
N LYS A 40 -4.26 18.26 -2.25
CA LYS A 40 -3.32 17.23 -2.73
C LYS A 40 -2.11 17.83 -3.44
N ALA A 41 -2.32 18.85 -4.29
CA ALA A 41 -1.25 19.56 -4.97
C ALA A 41 -0.33 20.28 -3.98
N GLN A 42 -0.90 20.93 -2.95
CA GLN A 42 -0.11 21.60 -1.90
C GLN A 42 0.74 20.62 -1.09
N VAL A 43 0.20 19.45 -0.76
CA VAL A 43 0.98 18.39 -0.06
C VAL A 43 2.13 17.91 -0.92
N THR A 44 1.87 17.70 -2.23
CA THR A 44 2.90 17.27 -3.19
C THR A 44 4.00 18.32 -3.35
N GLU A 45 3.64 19.60 -3.44
CA GLU A 45 4.60 20.71 -3.62
C GLU A 45 5.47 20.92 -2.38
N ARG A 46 4.88 20.85 -1.19
CA ARG A 46 5.57 21.08 0.07
C ARG A 46 6.39 19.88 0.55
N GLY A 47 6.02 18.67 0.11
CA GLY A 47 6.52 17.42 0.65
C GLY A 47 5.82 17.00 1.95
N ALA A 48 5.60 15.70 2.12
CA ALA A 48 4.92 15.13 3.27
C ALA A 48 5.61 15.46 4.60
N ASP A 49 6.94 15.49 4.61
CA ASP A 49 7.77 15.77 5.80
C ASP A 49 7.58 17.19 6.37
N SER A 50 6.96 18.10 5.61
CA SER A 50 6.67 19.46 6.09
C SER A 50 5.42 19.55 6.96
N TYR A 51 4.68 18.45 7.11
CA TYR A 51 3.47 18.39 7.91
C TYR A 51 3.69 17.56 9.17
N SER A 52 3.04 17.98 10.25
CA SER A 52 2.92 17.12 11.43
C SER A 52 2.01 15.93 11.14
N VAL A 53 2.26 14.83 11.82
CA VAL A 53 1.46 13.60 11.79
C VAL A 53 1.08 13.23 13.22
N ALA A 54 0.10 12.34 13.37
CA ALA A 54 -0.30 11.87 14.68
C ALA A 54 0.80 10.96 15.28
N ASP A 55 1.06 11.13 16.58
CA ASP A 55 1.90 10.23 17.35
C ASP A 55 1.05 9.16 18.02
N GLU A 56 1.51 7.91 17.99
CA GLU A 56 0.87 6.84 18.72
C GLU A 56 1.13 7.00 20.22
N ASN A 57 0.06 7.28 20.98
CA ASN A 57 0.08 7.35 22.43
C ASN A 57 -0.80 6.30 23.10
N MET A 58 -1.34 5.36 22.30
CA MET A 58 -2.27 4.34 22.78
C MET A 58 -1.63 2.97 22.70
N ASP A 59 -1.88 2.16 23.72
CA ASP A 59 -1.55 0.75 23.68
C ASP A 59 -2.26 0.10 22.48
N PRO A 60 -1.58 -0.64 21.61
CA PRO A 60 -2.17 -1.32 20.47
C PRO A 60 -3.37 -2.21 20.85
N GLU A 61 -3.38 -2.79 22.03
CA GLU A 61 -4.49 -3.60 22.54
C GLU A 61 -5.77 -2.78 22.79
N ASP A 62 -5.62 -1.51 23.09
CA ASP A 62 -6.75 -0.58 23.31
C ASP A 62 -7.24 0.07 22.01
N ASN A 63 -6.41 0.07 20.96
CA ASN A 63 -6.74 0.67 19.67
C ASN A 63 -7.24 -0.39 18.68
N LYS A 64 -8.52 -0.71 18.78
CA LYS A 64 -9.16 -1.66 17.85
C LYS A 64 -9.12 -1.26 16.39
N ALA A 65 -8.84 -0.01 16.06
CA ALA A 65 -8.66 0.45 14.68
C ALA A 65 -7.44 -0.17 13.99
N LEU A 66 -6.42 -0.59 14.75
CA LEU A 66 -5.26 -1.31 14.21
C LEU A 66 -5.63 -2.69 13.63
N TYR A 67 -6.76 -3.23 14.05
CA TYR A 67 -7.25 -4.53 13.61
C TYR A 67 -8.38 -4.42 12.58
N TYR A 68 -8.70 -3.21 12.14
CA TYR A 68 -9.75 -3.03 11.15
C TYR A 68 -9.28 -3.54 9.79
N THR A 69 -10.00 -4.52 9.29
CA THR A 69 -9.83 -4.98 7.91
C THR A 69 -10.79 -4.20 7.02
N LEU A 70 -10.24 -3.57 5.98
CA LEU A 70 -11.06 -2.91 4.97
C LEU A 70 -11.95 -3.93 4.29
N THR A 71 -13.25 -3.83 4.54
CA THR A 71 -14.26 -4.58 3.79
C THR A 71 -15.03 -3.60 2.93
N SER A 72 -14.96 -3.74 1.61
CA SER A 72 -15.81 -2.99 0.70
C SER A 72 -17.21 -3.59 0.70
N THR A 73 -18.22 -2.76 0.64
CA THR A 73 -19.61 -3.20 0.48
C THR A 73 -19.99 -3.45 -0.98
N LYS A 74 -19.09 -3.24 -1.91
CA LYS A 74 -19.31 -3.47 -3.35
C LYS A 74 -19.13 -4.94 -3.69
N GLU A 75 -20.24 -5.68 -3.78
CA GLU A 75 -20.21 -7.03 -4.35
C GLU A 75 -19.71 -6.99 -5.80
N GLY A 76 -18.78 -7.90 -6.12
CA GLY A 76 -18.37 -8.16 -7.50
C GLY A 76 -17.44 -7.10 -8.11
N THR A 77 -16.59 -6.46 -7.32
CA THR A 77 -15.55 -5.58 -7.89
C THR A 77 -14.63 -6.38 -8.80
N PRO A 78 -14.54 -6.05 -10.11
CA PRO A 78 -13.64 -6.74 -11.02
C PRO A 78 -12.18 -6.64 -10.57
N SER A 79 -11.37 -7.68 -10.82
CA SER A 79 -9.96 -7.69 -10.45
C SER A 79 -9.18 -6.48 -11.00
N GLY A 80 -9.54 -5.99 -12.18
CA GLY A 80 -8.97 -4.77 -12.75
C GLY A 80 -9.21 -3.52 -11.91
N GLU A 81 -10.39 -3.39 -11.29
CA GLU A 81 -10.69 -2.26 -10.40
C GLU A 81 -9.92 -2.37 -9.08
N ILE A 82 -9.72 -3.58 -8.55
CA ILE A 82 -8.91 -3.82 -7.35
C ILE A 82 -7.46 -3.42 -7.65
N ARG A 83 -6.90 -3.82 -8.78
CA ARG A 83 -5.55 -3.48 -9.22
C ARG A 83 -5.37 -1.97 -9.33
N GLN A 84 -6.32 -1.30 -9.99
CA GLN A 84 -6.30 0.15 -10.15
C GLN A 84 -6.40 0.86 -8.79
N SER A 85 -7.32 0.43 -7.93
CA SER A 85 -7.47 0.97 -6.57
C SER A 85 -6.20 0.80 -5.73
N MET A 86 -5.52 -0.34 -5.84
CA MET A 86 -4.27 -0.59 -5.13
C MET A 86 -3.15 0.36 -5.60
N ILE A 87 -3.06 0.63 -6.91
CA ILE A 87 -2.10 1.59 -7.45
C ILE A 87 -2.43 3.02 -7.01
N GLU A 88 -3.70 3.41 -7.04
CA GLU A 88 -4.16 4.72 -6.56
C GLU A 88 -3.87 4.90 -5.06
N TYR A 89 -4.08 3.85 -4.27
CA TYR A 89 -3.74 3.86 -2.86
C TYR A 89 -2.22 3.99 -2.65
N ALA A 90 -1.41 3.17 -3.31
CA ALA A 90 0.04 3.22 -3.21
C ALA A 90 0.60 4.60 -3.62
N SER A 91 -0.01 5.24 -4.63
CA SER A 91 0.42 6.54 -5.14
C SER A 91 0.28 7.68 -4.13
N GLN A 92 -0.60 7.53 -3.15
CA GLN A 92 -0.81 8.56 -2.12
C GLN A 92 0.42 8.74 -1.21
N PHE A 93 1.29 7.74 -1.15
CA PHE A 93 2.48 7.75 -0.28
C PHE A 93 3.75 8.19 -1.01
N VAL A 94 3.66 8.52 -2.30
CA VAL A 94 4.80 9.05 -3.06
C VAL A 94 5.25 10.37 -2.45
N GLY A 95 6.56 10.50 -2.20
CA GLY A 95 7.18 11.63 -1.50
C GLY A 95 7.46 11.37 -0.02
N ASN A 96 6.93 10.29 0.55
CA ASN A 96 7.24 9.91 1.93
C ASN A 96 8.63 9.28 2.04
N PRO A 97 9.26 9.31 3.24
CA PRO A 97 10.62 8.88 3.41
C PRO A 97 10.80 7.36 3.24
N TYR A 98 12.00 6.96 2.83
CA TYR A 98 12.49 5.61 2.98
C TYR A 98 13.16 5.45 4.35
N VAL A 99 12.85 4.37 5.07
CA VAL A 99 13.53 3.99 6.29
C VAL A 99 13.87 2.50 6.24
N TRP A 100 15.15 2.18 6.35
CA TRP A 100 15.59 0.77 6.38
C TRP A 100 14.95 0.02 7.55
N GLY A 101 14.29 -1.10 7.27
CA GLY A 101 13.52 -1.86 8.25
C GLY A 101 12.16 -1.26 8.60
N GLY A 102 11.82 -0.10 8.04
CA GLY A 102 10.55 0.59 8.27
C GLY A 102 9.36 -0.08 7.60
N THR A 103 8.18 0.11 8.19
CA THR A 103 6.90 -0.40 7.70
C THR A 103 5.78 0.66 7.76
N SER A 104 6.09 1.89 8.13
CA SER A 104 5.11 2.98 8.13
C SER A 104 5.04 3.61 6.75
N LEU A 105 3.85 3.66 6.16
CA LEU A 105 3.63 4.31 4.86
C LEU A 105 3.83 5.81 4.92
N THR A 106 3.72 6.43 6.10
CA THR A 106 3.83 7.88 6.32
C THR A 106 5.18 8.29 6.92
N ASN A 107 5.69 7.54 7.92
CA ASN A 107 6.92 7.87 8.63
C ASN A 107 8.17 7.19 8.06
N GLY A 108 7.99 6.28 7.11
CA GLY A 108 9.06 5.62 6.39
C GLY A 108 8.94 4.11 6.33
N ALA A 109 9.11 3.61 5.14
CA ALA A 109 9.15 2.17 4.83
C ALA A 109 10.35 1.85 3.96
N ASP A 110 10.89 0.64 4.07
CA ASP A 110 11.79 0.11 3.05
C ASP A 110 10.98 -0.53 1.89
N CYS A 111 11.66 -1.02 0.87
CA CYS A 111 11.01 -1.55 -0.33
C CYS A 111 9.99 -2.65 -0.04
N SER A 112 10.35 -3.63 0.77
CA SER A 112 9.48 -4.75 1.14
C SER A 112 8.44 -4.36 2.19
N GLY A 113 8.76 -3.45 3.10
CA GLY A 113 7.81 -2.88 4.06
C GLY A 113 6.73 -2.07 3.38
N PHE A 114 7.08 -1.28 2.37
CA PHE A 114 6.12 -0.52 1.57
C PHE A 114 5.09 -1.45 0.90
N VAL A 115 5.53 -2.41 0.10
CA VAL A 115 4.61 -3.32 -0.58
C VAL A 115 3.83 -4.20 0.39
N GLN A 116 4.44 -4.61 1.51
CA GLN A 116 3.77 -5.36 2.57
C GLN A 116 2.56 -4.57 3.11
N GLN A 117 2.74 -3.30 3.44
CA GLN A 117 1.64 -2.49 3.99
C GLN A 117 0.56 -2.16 2.95
N ILE A 118 0.94 -1.93 1.69
CA ILE A 118 -0.06 -1.77 0.62
C ILE A 118 -0.92 -3.03 0.50
N TYR A 119 -0.31 -4.20 0.40
CA TYR A 119 -1.05 -5.45 0.31
C TYR A 119 -1.86 -5.77 1.57
N LYS A 120 -1.34 -5.43 2.76
CA LYS A 120 -2.06 -5.59 4.02
C LYS A 120 -3.35 -4.78 4.07
N ALA A 121 -3.36 -3.56 3.49
CA ALA A 121 -4.57 -2.75 3.38
C ALA A 121 -5.66 -3.41 2.51
N TYR A 122 -5.27 -4.38 1.67
CA TYR A 122 -6.16 -5.17 0.82
C TYR A 122 -6.38 -6.59 1.33
N GLY A 123 -6.01 -6.89 2.59
CA GLY A 123 -6.27 -8.18 3.23
C GLY A 123 -5.24 -9.28 2.92
N TYR A 124 -4.10 -8.94 2.30
CA TYR A 124 -3.03 -9.90 2.01
C TYR A 124 -1.88 -9.74 3.01
N ASP A 125 -1.47 -10.81 3.62
CA ASP A 125 -0.36 -10.81 4.60
C ASP A 125 0.93 -11.31 3.93
N LEU A 126 1.76 -10.37 3.48
CA LEU A 126 3.02 -10.68 2.83
C LEU A 126 4.15 -10.88 3.86
N PRO A 127 5.13 -11.75 3.56
CA PRO A 127 6.35 -11.81 4.35
C PRO A 127 7.05 -10.45 4.45
N ARG A 128 7.86 -10.27 5.50
CA ARG A 128 8.51 -8.98 5.78
C ARG A 128 9.62 -8.62 4.79
N VAL A 129 10.40 -9.59 4.33
CA VAL A 129 11.60 -9.33 3.52
C VAL A 129 11.37 -9.65 2.05
N ALA A 130 12.03 -8.90 1.16
CA ALA A 130 11.87 -9.04 -0.28
C ALA A 130 12.19 -10.44 -0.81
N GLU A 131 13.19 -11.12 -0.23
CA GLU A 131 13.54 -12.51 -0.59
C GLU A 131 12.36 -13.45 -0.40
N ASP A 132 11.70 -13.41 0.77
CA ASP A 132 10.54 -14.26 1.07
C ASP A 132 9.32 -13.84 0.25
N GLN A 133 9.10 -12.53 0.04
CA GLN A 133 8.03 -12.02 -0.83
C GLN A 133 8.19 -12.53 -2.26
N SER A 134 9.42 -12.70 -2.73
CA SER A 134 9.71 -13.20 -4.07
C SER A 134 9.29 -14.66 -4.30
N GLN A 135 8.97 -15.37 -3.23
CA GLN A 135 8.44 -16.74 -3.25
C GLN A 135 6.92 -16.78 -2.95
N TYR A 136 6.31 -15.63 -2.66
CA TYR A 136 4.90 -15.53 -2.31
C TYR A 136 4.05 -15.24 -3.56
N GLY A 137 3.04 -16.08 -3.82
CA GLY A 137 2.21 -15.98 -5.01
C GLY A 137 2.75 -16.77 -6.21
N THR A 138 2.21 -16.49 -7.39
CA THR A 138 2.60 -17.16 -8.63
C THR A 138 3.71 -16.39 -9.33
N LYS A 139 4.86 -17.05 -9.58
CA LYS A 139 5.94 -16.46 -10.38
C LYS A 139 5.53 -16.38 -11.85
N ILE A 140 5.76 -15.18 -12.41
CA ILE A 140 5.49 -14.89 -13.82
C ILE A 140 6.69 -14.14 -14.43
N PRO A 141 6.85 -14.18 -15.77
CA PRO A 141 7.80 -13.30 -16.47
C PRO A 141 7.50 -11.82 -16.18
N VAL A 142 8.54 -10.98 -16.16
CA VAL A 142 8.38 -9.53 -15.91
C VAL A 142 7.49 -8.87 -16.96
N GLU A 143 7.58 -9.32 -18.21
CA GLU A 143 6.78 -8.84 -19.34
C GLU A 143 5.28 -9.14 -19.22
N ASP A 144 4.92 -10.13 -18.40
CA ASP A 144 3.52 -10.51 -18.14
C ASP A 144 2.94 -9.80 -16.89
N ALA A 145 3.72 -8.90 -16.26
CA ALA A 145 3.28 -8.19 -15.08
C ALA A 145 2.08 -7.28 -15.37
N GLN A 146 1.12 -7.29 -14.46
CA GLN A 146 -0.05 -6.42 -14.45
C GLN A 146 0.02 -5.43 -13.26
N PRO A 147 -0.67 -4.28 -13.31
CA PRO A 147 -0.72 -3.36 -12.18
C PRO A 147 -1.02 -4.08 -10.86
N GLY A 148 -0.24 -3.78 -9.84
CA GLY A 148 -0.29 -4.44 -8.55
C GLY A 148 0.62 -5.67 -8.39
N ASP A 149 1.09 -6.32 -9.47
CA ASP A 149 2.08 -7.39 -9.35
C ASP A 149 3.42 -6.83 -8.81
N LEU A 150 4.18 -7.67 -8.12
CA LEU A 150 5.47 -7.30 -7.54
C LEU A 150 6.61 -7.77 -8.45
N ILE A 151 7.52 -6.84 -8.82
CA ILE A 151 8.73 -7.15 -9.60
C ILE A 151 9.92 -7.19 -8.65
N PHE A 152 10.74 -8.23 -8.79
CA PHE A 152 11.91 -8.47 -7.95
C PHE A 152 13.21 -8.29 -8.71
N TYR A 153 14.18 -7.69 -8.02
CA TYR A 153 15.54 -7.47 -8.51
C TYR A 153 16.51 -8.28 -7.69
N ALA A 154 17.34 -9.06 -8.37
CA ALA A 154 18.31 -9.94 -7.73
C ALA A 154 19.71 -9.76 -8.30
N LYS A 155 20.71 -9.99 -7.45
CA LYS A 155 22.12 -10.02 -7.81
C LYS A 155 22.80 -11.17 -7.11
N ASN A 156 23.57 -11.96 -7.86
CA ASN A 156 24.28 -13.13 -7.33
C ASN A 156 23.36 -14.12 -6.59
N GLY A 157 22.11 -14.28 -7.06
CA GLY A 157 21.13 -15.19 -6.48
C GLY A 157 20.40 -14.66 -5.26
N TYR A 158 20.64 -13.42 -4.83
CA TYR A 158 19.97 -12.77 -3.71
C TYR A 158 19.03 -11.66 -4.19
N VAL A 159 17.76 -11.70 -3.76
CA VAL A 159 16.77 -10.65 -4.04
C VAL A 159 17.00 -9.49 -3.10
N TYR A 160 17.42 -8.36 -3.65
CA TYR A 160 17.78 -7.18 -2.87
C TYR A 160 16.73 -6.07 -2.91
N HIS A 161 15.78 -6.12 -3.85
CA HIS A 161 14.78 -5.07 -4.02
C HIS A 161 13.48 -5.63 -4.58
N VAL A 162 12.37 -4.97 -4.22
CA VAL A 162 11.02 -5.24 -4.71
C VAL A 162 10.31 -3.93 -5.02
N VAL A 163 9.55 -3.93 -6.10
CA VAL A 163 8.73 -2.80 -6.54
C VAL A 163 7.32 -3.25 -6.89
N MET A 164 6.35 -2.37 -6.77
CA MET A 164 4.98 -2.60 -7.25
C MET A 164 4.88 -2.10 -8.71
N TYR A 165 4.47 -2.98 -9.61
CA TYR A 165 4.24 -2.60 -11.01
C TYR A 165 2.95 -1.77 -11.13
N ALA A 166 3.04 -0.62 -11.79
CA ALA A 166 1.92 0.31 -11.95
C ALA A 166 1.32 0.31 -13.37
N GLY A 167 1.86 -0.51 -14.28
CA GLY A 167 1.47 -0.54 -15.69
C GLY A 167 2.41 0.29 -16.57
N ASP A 168 2.40 0.03 -17.86
CA ASP A 168 3.16 0.78 -18.88
C ASP A 168 4.65 0.94 -18.57
N GLY A 169 5.26 -0.09 -17.96
CA GLY A 169 6.67 -0.06 -17.57
C GLY A 169 6.97 0.83 -16.36
N LYS A 170 5.96 1.35 -15.67
CA LYS A 170 6.10 2.18 -14.47
C LYS A 170 6.02 1.35 -13.19
N THR A 171 6.63 1.88 -12.13
CA THR A 171 6.60 1.30 -10.79
C THR A 171 6.21 2.34 -9.74
N ILE A 172 5.77 1.87 -8.57
CA ILE A 172 5.73 2.65 -7.33
C ILE A 172 6.58 1.87 -6.33
N GLU A 173 7.51 2.53 -5.67
CA GLU A 173 8.50 1.85 -4.84
C GLU A 173 9.08 2.75 -3.75
N ALA A 174 9.41 2.18 -2.60
CA ALA A 174 10.33 2.80 -1.67
C ALA A 174 11.77 2.49 -2.14
N ALA A 175 12.42 3.47 -2.77
CA ALA A 175 13.63 3.25 -3.55
C ALA A 175 14.91 3.21 -2.69
N ASN A 176 15.18 4.25 -1.94
CA ASN A 176 16.33 4.42 -1.05
C ASN A 176 16.16 5.66 -0.15
N GLU A 177 17.08 5.87 0.78
CA GLU A 177 17.04 6.96 1.76
C GLU A 177 17.08 8.37 1.13
N ASP A 178 17.68 8.53 -0.05
CA ASP A 178 17.75 9.82 -0.73
C ASP A 178 16.46 10.16 -1.50
N ALA A 179 15.81 9.13 -2.04
CA ALA A 179 14.68 9.29 -2.95
C ALA A 179 13.32 9.10 -2.25
N GLY A 180 13.26 8.31 -1.18
CA GLY A 180 12.01 7.97 -0.52
C GLY A 180 11.13 7.04 -1.36
N ILE A 181 9.82 7.21 -1.21
CA ILE A 181 8.79 6.52 -2.01
C ILE A 181 8.56 7.32 -3.29
N ILE A 182 8.75 6.69 -4.45
CA ILE A 182 8.72 7.36 -5.76
C ILE A 182 7.93 6.60 -6.81
N TYR A 183 7.57 7.31 -7.88
CA TYR A 183 7.31 6.67 -9.16
C TYR A 183 8.64 6.35 -9.84
N GLY A 184 8.80 5.08 -10.21
CA GLY A 184 9.96 4.59 -10.94
C GLY A 184 9.58 4.01 -12.29
N THR A 185 10.54 3.33 -12.89
CA THR A 185 10.36 2.55 -14.12
C THR A 185 11.04 1.21 -13.98
N VAL A 186 10.47 0.18 -14.61
CA VAL A 186 11.11 -1.13 -14.66
C VAL A 186 12.46 -1.02 -15.37
N TYR A 187 13.55 -1.36 -14.68
CA TYR A 187 14.87 -1.48 -15.30
C TYR A 187 15.24 -2.96 -15.44
N ASN A 188 15.34 -3.41 -16.66
CA ASN A 188 15.42 -4.84 -16.98
C ASN A 188 16.76 -5.52 -16.62
N LYS A 189 17.77 -4.76 -16.23
CA LYS A 189 19.13 -5.31 -16.04
C LYS A 189 19.23 -6.34 -14.91
N ASP A 190 18.50 -6.10 -13.80
CA ASP A 190 18.56 -6.94 -12.60
C ASP A 190 17.17 -7.50 -12.23
N ALA A 191 16.13 -7.18 -13.02
CA ALA A 191 14.79 -7.74 -12.84
C ALA A 191 14.82 -9.23 -13.19
N VAL A 192 14.36 -10.06 -12.27
CA VAL A 192 14.46 -11.53 -12.42
C VAL A 192 13.10 -12.20 -12.69
N TRP A 193 12.06 -11.82 -12.01
CA TRP A 193 10.68 -12.25 -12.22
C TRP A 193 9.71 -11.29 -11.52
N ALA A 194 8.43 -11.43 -11.81
CA ALA A 194 7.36 -10.85 -11.01
C ALA A 194 6.61 -11.94 -10.24
N THR A 195 5.90 -11.56 -9.18
CA THR A 195 4.91 -12.44 -8.56
C THR A 195 3.53 -11.83 -8.64
N ARG A 196 2.57 -12.68 -9.01
CA ARG A 196 1.15 -12.38 -9.01
C ARG A 196 0.51 -12.95 -7.77
N ILE A 197 -0.04 -12.07 -6.94
CA ILE A 197 -0.71 -12.40 -5.69
C ILE A 197 -2.21 -12.19 -5.84
N LEU A 198 -2.61 -11.12 -6.56
CA LEU A 198 -3.99 -10.86 -6.88
C LEU A 198 -4.51 -11.90 -7.89
N ASP A 199 -5.59 -12.61 -7.54
CA ASP A 199 -6.24 -13.54 -8.45
C ASP A 199 -7.11 -12.77 -9.44
N ASP A 200 -6.88 -12.96 -10.73
CA ASP A 200 -7.65 -12.31 -11.80
C ASP A 200 -9.09 -12.85 -11.90
N HIS A 201 -9.36 -13.98 -11.24
CA HIS A 201 -10.69 -14.58 -11.12
C HIS A 201 -11.39 -14.21 -9.81
N TYR A 202 -10.75 -13.41 -8.98
CA TYR A 202 -11.26 -13.06 -7.69
C TYR A 202 -12.39 -12.03 -7.82
N THR A 203 -13.60 -12.47 -7.52
CA THR A 203 -14.74 -11.61 -7.26
C THR A 203 -14.90 -11.48 -5.77
N VAL A 204 -14.88 -10.25 -5.27
CA VAL A 204 -15.17 -9.97 -3.86
C VAL A 204 -16.63 -10.37 -3.60
N ALA A 205 -16.84 -11.55 -3.05
CA ALA A 205 -18.15 -11.94 -2.59
C ALA A 205 -18.42 -11.24 -1.26
N GLY A 206 -19.34 -10.27 -1.26
CA GLY A 206 -19.80 -9.62 -0.02
C GLY A 206 -18.89 -8.54 0.52
N GLY A 207 -18.32 -7.78 -0.36
CA GLY A 207 -17.90 -6.46 -0.05
C GLY A 207 -16.59 -6.29 0.69
N GLY A 208 -15.51 -6.72 0.15
CA GLY A 208 -14.20 -6.28 0.62
C GLY A 208 -13.33 -5.86 -0.55
N ILE A 209 -12.65 -4.74 -0.49
CA ILE A 209 -11.51 -4.50 -1.37
C ILE A 209 -10.45 -5.51 -0.94
N GLY A 210 -10.24 -6.53 -1.75
CA GLY A 210 -9.19 -7.50 -1.53
C GLY A 210 -9.33 -8.41 -0.32
N THR A 211 -10.47 -8.52 0.32
CA THR A 211 -10.68 -9.60 1.28
C THR A 211 -10.90 -10.90 0.54
N VAL A 212 -9.87 -11.61 0.33
CA VAL A 212 -9.93 -13.05 0.29
C VAL A 212 -10.69 -13.50 1.52
N ASN A 213 -11.34 -14.63 1.50
CA ASN A 213 -11.97 -15.30 2.65
C ASN A 213 -11.05 -15.45 3.90
N ALA A 214 -10.12 -14.54 4.09
CA ALA A 214 -9.23 -14.46 5.24
C ALA A 214 -9.95 -14.06 6.53
N THR A 215 -11.18 -13.55 6.43
CA THR A 215 -11.93 -13.14 7.62
C THR A 215 -12.47 -14.31 8.43
N GLU A 216 -12.71 -15.48 7.83
CA GLU A 216 -13.15 -16.65 8.58
C GLU A 216 -11.96 -17.40 9.24
N GLU A 217 -10.76 -17.29 8.69
CA GLU A 217 -9.58 -17.96 9.27
C GLU A 217 -8.84 -17.11 10.30
N MET A 218 -9.03 -15.78 10.33
CA MET A 218 -8.39 -14.90 11.32
C MET A 218 -9.14 -14.76 12.64
N TYR A 219 -10.40 -15.25 12.73
CA TYR A 219 -11.24 -15.13 13.93
C TYR A 219 -11.80 -16.48 14.43
N GLY A 220 -11.26 -17.60 13.95
CA GLY A 220 -11.56 -18.93 14.43
C GLY A 220 -10.66 -19.37 15.57
#